data_74aaf72ae8f548a68ec246fba3d7c983
#
_entry.id   74aaf72ae8f548a68ec246fba3d7c983
#
_cell.length_a   1.000
_cell.length_b   1.000
_cell.length_c   1.000
_cell.angle_alpha   90.00
_cell.angle_beta   90.00
_cell.angle_gamma   90.00
#
_symmetry.space_group_name_H-M   'P 1'
#
loop_
_entity.id
_entity.type
_entity.pdbx_description
1 polymer ?
#
loop_
_entity_poly.entity_id
_entity_poly.type
_entity_poly.pdbx_seq_one_letter_code
_entity_poly.pdbx_strand_id
1 'polypeptide(L)'
;MDLGLKNKLALVTGSTQGIGRAIAQALVDEGARVIVNGRNRHTVDATVKALAATGEAYGVAADLATAAGAQQVIAAAARIGPVDILVNNVGYFEVKPFAEISDRDWTDMFELNVMSGVRLTRALFDGMLQRNWGRVVFIASEQSAKPNPDMLHYAMTKTAQVSIARGLAEATRGTGVTVNSVLVAPTWSAGVETFLGKIGPEQGKTVEEMRTAYFDGPGRTSLLQRWATPEEIAAQVVFLCSVRTAAVNGAAQRVDGGIVRALF
;
A
#
# COMPACT_ATOMS: atom_id res chain seq x y z
N MET A 1 9.71 21.54 -3.91
CA MET A 1 9.57 21.63 -2.41
C MET A 1 10.48 20.56 -1.84
N ASP A 2 11.36 20.88 -0.92
CA ASP A 2 12.16 19.86 -0.24
C ASP A 2 11.28 19.09 0.75
N LEU A 3 11.17 17.79 0.58
CA LEU A 3 10.38 16.88 1.40
C LEU A 3 11.18 16.36 2.63
N GLY A 4 12.48 16.60 2.70
CA GLY A 4 13.35 16.17 3.79
C GLY A 4 13.54 14.65 3.86
N LEU A 5 13.50 13.96 2.71
CA LEU A 5 13.57 12.50 2.61
C LEU A 5 14.97 11.98 2.28
N LYS A 6 15.90 12.86 1.95
CA LYS A 6 17.27 12.48 1.59
C LYS A 6 17.91 11.63 2.67
N ASN A 7 18.48 10.49 2.27
CA ASN A 7 19.13 9.48 3.13
C ASN A 7 18.20 8.74 4.11
N LYS A 8 16.89 9.00 4.14
CA LYS A 8 15.93 8.22 4.92
C LYS A 8 15.82 6.80 4.36
N LEU A 9 15.76 5.80 5.23
CA LEU A 9 15.58 4.41 4.81
C LEU A 9 14.08 4.06 4.81
N ALA A 10 13.56 3.74 3.64
CA ALA A 10 12.17 3.37 3.43
C ALA A 10 12.04 1.87 3.12
N LEU A 11 11.12 1.17 3.78
CA LEU A 11 10.67 -0.17 3.41
C LEU A 11 9.29 -0.04 2.76
N VAL A 12 9.19 -0.45 1.49
CA VAL A 12 7.92 -0.49 0.75
C VAL A 12 7.57 -1.93 0.45
N THR A 13 6.48 -2.42 1.03
CA THR A 13 6.05 -3.82 0.82
C THR A 13 5.28 -3.97 -0.48
N GLY A 14 5.44 -5.13 -1.17
CA GLY A 14 4.77 -5.37 -2.45
C GLY A 14 5.16 -4.34 -3.52
N SER A 15 6.43 -3.96 -3.59
CA SER A 15 6.92 -2.84 -4.40
C SER A 15 7.58 -3.23 -5.72
N THR A 16 7.29 -4.42 -6.25
CA THR A 16 7.80 -4.86 -7.55
C THR A 16 6.94 -4.42 -8.74
N GLN A 17 5.72 -3.94 -8.49
CA GLN A 17 4.76 -3.48 -9.52
C GLN A 17 3.72 -2.51 -8.93
N GLY A 18 2.92 -1.89 -9.81
CA GLY A 18 1.76 -1.07 -9.46
C GLY A 18 2.09 0.07 -8.49
N ILE A 19 1.17 0.33 -7.56
CA ILE A 19 1.27 1.44 -6.58
C ILE A 19 2.58 1.34 -5.77
N GLY A 20 2.92 0.16 -5.28
CA GLY A 20 4.15 -0.02 -4.49
C GLY A 20 5.42 0.30 -5.27
N ARG A 21 5.47 -0.04 -6.56
CA ARG A 21 6.61 0.28 -7.43
C ARG A 21 6.72 1.79 -7.69
N ALA A 22 5.58 2.45 -7.91
CA ALA A 22 5.54 3.90 -8.09
C ALA A 22 5.97 4.65 -6.82
N ILE A 23 5.51 4.18 -5.63
CA ILE A 23 5.93 4.74 -4.34
C ILE A 23 7.44 4.56 -4.14
N ALA A 24 7.98 3.36 -4.43
CA ALA A 24 9.40 3.10 -4.30
C ALA A 24 10.23 4.01 -5.21
N GLN A 25 9.81 4.22 -6.46
CA GLN A 25 10.45 5.14 -7.39
C GLN A 25 10.41 6.58 -6.87
N ALA A 26 9.23 7.07 -6.50
CA ALA A 26 9.08 8.45 -6.05
C ALA A 26 9.89 8.73 -4.75
N LEU A 27 10.02 7.75 -3.85
CA LEU A 27 10.91 7.87 -2.67
C LEU A 27 12.39 7.93 -3.07
N VAL A 28 12.81 7.12 -4.04
CA VAL A 28 14.19 7.17 -4.57
C VAL A 28 14.48 8.52 -5.23
N ASP A 29 13.54 9.05 -6.01
CA ASP A 29 13.66 10.33 -6.70
C ASP A 29 13.79 11.51 -5.69
N GLU A 30 13.20 11.37 -4.50
CA GLU A 30 13.36 12.31 -3.37
C GLU A 30 14.64 12.04 -2.53
N GLY A 31 15.52 11.15 -2.99
CA GLY A 31 16.80 10.84 -2.36
C GLY A 31 16.72 9.90 -1.15
N ALA A 32 15.62 9.21 -0.96
CA ALA A 32 15.51 8.15 0.04
C ALA A 32 16.20 6.87 -0.44
N ARG A 33 16.70 6.07 0.51
CA ARG A 33 17.19 4.71 0.30
C ARG A 33 16.00 3.76 0.43
N VAL A 34 15.78 2.88 -0.53
CA VAL A 34 14.54 2.09 -0.57
C VAL A 34 14.80 0.60 -0.50
N ILE A 35 14.12 -0.09 0.41
CA ILE A 35 14.04 -1.55 0.46
C ILE A 35 12.80 -1.99 -0.30
N VAL A 36 13.02 -2.68 -1.42
CA VAL A 36 12.00 -3.31 -2.26
C VAL A 36 11.68 -4.69 -1.70
N ASN A 37 10.39 -4.99 -1.54
CA ASN A 37 9.93 -6.32 -1.18
C ASN A 37 8.94 -6.87 -2.22
N GLY A 38 9.06 -8.15 -2.48
CA GLY A 38 8.17 -8.97 -3.30
C GLY A 38 8.43 -10.46 -3.04
N ARG A 39 7.59 -11.34 -3.54
CA ARG A 39 7.74 -12.80 -3.35
C ARG A 39 8.78 -13.43 -4.27
N ASN A 40 8.91 -12.91 -5.47
CA ASN A 40 9.77 -13.47 -6.51
C ASN A 40 11.11 -12.74 -6.55
N ARG A 41 12.21 -13.46 -6.37
CA ARG A 41 13.58 -12.93 -6.37
C ARG A 41 13.89 -12.20 -7.68
N HIS A 42 13.55 -12.79 -8.82
CA HIS A 42 13.88 -12.21 -10.13
C HIS A 42 13.19 -10.84 -10.32
N THR A 43 11.91 -10.70 -9.95
CA THR A 43 11.19 -9.42 -10.06
C THR A 43 11.70 -8.38 -9.05
N VAL A 44 12.10 -8.82 -7.86
CA VAL A 44 12.74 -7.94 -6.86
C VAL A 44 14.07 -7.41 -7.40
N ASP A 45 14.95 -8.29 -7.91
CA ASP A 45 16.27 -7.90 -8.41
C ASP A 45 16.15 -6.98 -9.65
N ALA A 46 15.20 -7.26 -10.55
CA ALA A 46 14.93 -6.40 -11.70
C ALA A 46 14.43 -5.01 -11.26
N THR A 47 13.58 -4.95 -10.22
CA THR A 47 13.10 -3.69 -9.67
C THR A 47 14.22 -2.88 -9.01
N VAL A 48 15.05 -3.53 -8.21
CA VAL A 48 16.24 -2.90 -7.60
C VAL A 48 17.16 -2.33 -8.65
N LYS A 49 17.46 -3.10 -9.70
CA LYS A 49 18.30 -2.65 -10.81
C LYS A 49 17.74 -1.41 -11.50
N ALA A 50 16.42 -1.36 -11.70
CA ALA A 50 15.77 -0.20 -12.31
C ALA A 50 15.81 1.04 -11.41
N LEU A 51 15.56 0.89 -10.09
CA LEU A 51 15.64 1.98 -9.11
C LEU A 51 17.09 2.48 -8.92
N ALA A 52 18.06 1.59 -8.97
CA ALA A 52 19.47 1.91 -8.82
C ALA A 52 20.02 2.87 -9.91
N ALA A 53 19.28 3.07 -11.00
CA ALA A 53 19.60 4.08 -12.01
C ALA A 53 19.41 5.53 -11.51
N THR A 54 18.55 5.76 -10.50
CA THR A 54 18.22 7.10 -9.99
C THR A 54 18.56 7.29 -8.51
N GLY A 55 18.88 6.22 -7.76
CA GLY A 55 19.27 6.32 -6.35
C GLY A 55 19.60 4.98 -5.72
N GLU A 56 19.48 4.87 -4.41
CA GLU A 56 19.93 3.70 -3.64
C GLU A 56 18.75 2.76 -3.32
N ALA A 57 18.82 1.51 -3.78
CA ALA A 57 17.79 0.52 -3.58
C ALA A 57 18.36 -0.85 -3.19
N TYR A 58 17.61 -1.57 -2.35
CA TYR A 58 17.92 -2.91 -1.85
C TYR A 58 16.74 -3.83 -2.09
N GLY A 59 16.97 -5.14 -2.19
CA GLY A 59 15.91 -6.11 -2.47
C GLY A 59 15.79 -7.20 -1.43
N VAL A 60 14.57 -7.48 -0.99
CA VAL A 60 14.25 -8.61 -0.11
C VAL A 60 13.09 -9.42 -0.70
N ALA A 61 13.41 -10.63 -1.19
CA ALA A 61 12.39 -11.56 -1.66
C ALA A 61 11.87 -12.38 -0.48
N ALA A 62 10.61 -12.13 -0.08
CA ALA A 62 9.95 -12.84 1.02
C ALA A 62 8.43 -12.75 0.88
N ASP A 63 7.71 -13.79 1.33
CA ASP A 63 6.25 -13.82 1.37
C ASP A 63 5.73 -13.29 2.70
N LEU A 64 5.15 -12.11 2.67
CA LEU A 64 4.62 -11.43 3.85
C LEU A 64 3.27 -12.00 4.36
N ALA A 65 2.66 -12.94 3.66
CA ALA A 65 1.53 -13.69 4.19
C ALA A 65 1.93 -14.55 5.42
N THR A 66 3.24 -14.82 5.59
CA THR A 66 3.75 -15.66 6.67
C THR A 66 4.54 -14.87 7.71
N ALA A 67 4.54 -15.34 8.96
CA ALA A 67 5.37 -14.76 10.01
C ALA A 67 6.87 -14.92 9.70
N ALA A 68 7.27 -16.04 9.10
CA ALA A 68 8.66 -16.30 8.69
C ALA A 68 9.12 -15.31 7.62
N GLY A 69 8.28 -15.03 6.61
CA GLY A 69 8.59 -14.03 5.58
C GLY A 69 8.71 -12.62 6.15
N ALA A 70 7.84 -12.24 7.08
CA ALA A 70 7.96 -10.96 7.79
C ALA A 70 9.28 -10.88 8.58
N GLN A 71 9.65 -11.93 9.31
CA GLN A 71 10.91 -11.99 10.04
C GLN A 71 12.13 -11.90 9.12
N GLN A 72 12.06 -12.52 7.94
CA GLN A 72 13.12 -12.42 6.92
C GLN A 72 13.30 -10.95 6.44
N VAL A 73 12.20 -10.23 6.20
CA VAL A 73 12.27 -8.80 5.81
C VAL A 73 12.84 -7.96 6.94
N ILE A 74 12.40 -8.16 8.18
CA ILE A 74 12.90 -7.44 9.37
C ILE A 74 14.41 -7.65 9.53
N ALA A 75 14.88 -8.90 9.46
CA ALA A 75 16.29 -9.22 9.61
C ALA A 75 17.15 -8.63 8.47
N ALA A 76 16.64 -8.62 7.25
CA ALA A 76 17.34 -8.00 6.12
C ALA A 76 17.39 -6.48 6.27
N ALA A 77 16.30 -5.83 6.65
CA ALA A 77 16.25 -4.39 6.89
C ALA A 77 17.23 -3.96 7.99
N ALA A 78 17.32 -4.71 9.08
CA ALA A 78 18.24 -4.43 10.20
C ALA A 78 19.73 -4.43 9.79
N ARG A 79 20.10 -5.20 8.75
CA ARG A 79 21.48 -5.19 8.19
C ARG A 79 21.78 -3.96 7.35
N ILE A 80 20.75 -3.31 6.79
CA ILE A 80 20.89 -2.12 5.95
C ILE A 80 20.91 -0.86 6.83
N GLY A 81 20.08 -0.85 7.88
CA GLY A 81 20.00 0.26 8.82
C GLY A 81 18.64 0.41 9.48
N PRO A 82 18.49 1.41 10.33
CA PRO A 82 17.20 1.70 10.95
C PRO A 82 16.20 2.21 9.91
N VAL A 83 15.06 1.52 9.80
CA VAL A 83 13.98 1.94 8.91
C VAL A 83 13.31 3.19 9.47
N ASP A 84 13.26 4.22 8.66
CA ASP A 84 12.62 5.50 8.98
C ASP A 84 11.17 5.55 8.46
N ILE A 85 10.93 4.96 7.30
CA ILE A 85 9.65 5.00 6.59
C ILE A 85 9.19 3.57 6.34
N LEU A 86 7.98 3.23 6.78
CA LEU A 86 7.33 1.96 6.46
C LEU A 86 6.05 2.21 5.66
N VAL A 87 6.02 1.73 4.41
CA VAL A 87 4.81 1.72 3.59
C VAL A 87 4.27 0.30 3.49
N ASN A 88 3.20 0.04 4.24
CA ASN A 88 2.45 -1.21 4.22
C ASN A 88 1.52 -1.22 3.00
N ASN A 89 2.07 -1.61 1.84
CA ASN A 89 1.36 -1.60 0.58
C ASN A 89 0.96 -3.01 0.11
N VAL A 90 1.67 -4.07 0.51
CA VAL A 90 1.36 -5.42 0.06
C VAL A 90 -0.10 -5.78 0.33
N GLY A 91 -0.73 -6.44 -0.66
CA GLY A 91 -2.09 -6.92 -0.54
C GLY A 91 -2.59 -7.49 -1.86
N TYR A 92 -3.72 -8.17 -1.79
CA TYR A 92 -4.48 -8.59 -2.96
C TYR A 92 -5.97 -8.35 -2.73
N PHE A 93 -6.73 -8.38 -3.80
CA PHE A 93 -8.18 -8.32 -3.79
C PHE A 93 -8.76 -9.46 -4.63
N GLU A 94 -9.98 -9.81 -4.31
CA GLU A 94 -10.77 -10.79 -5.05
C GLU A 94 -12.21 -10.31 -5.10
N VAL A 95 -12.88 -10.57 -6.22
CA VAL A 95 -14.31 -10.37 -6.37
C VAL A 95 -14.98 -11.74 -6.26
N LYS A 96 -15.84 -11.93 -5.27
CA LYS A 96 -16.47 -13.21 -4.97
C LYS A 96 -17.78 -12.97 -4.20
N PRO A 97 -18.91 -13.57 -4.63
CA PRO A 97 -20.18 -13.48 -3.90
C PRO A 97 -20.01 -13.91 -2.44
N PHE A 98 -20.69 -13.22 -1.52
CA PHE A 98 -20.53 -13.49 -0.09
C PHE A 98 -20.73 -14.95 0.30
N ALA A 99 -21.74 -15.61 -0.28
CA ALA A 99 -22.05 -17.02 0.00
C ALA A 99 -20.95 -18.01 -0.46
N GLU A 100 -20.05 -17.57 -1.34
CA GLU A 100 -18.95 -18.38 -1.87
C GLU A 100 -17.62 -18.13 -1.17
N ILE A 101 -17.53 -17.09 -0.32
CA ILE A 101 -16.31 -16.76 0.41
C ILE A 101 -16.15 -17.78 1.55
N SER A 102 -15.17 -18.66 1.44
CA SER A 102 -14.86 -19.63 2.50
C SER A 102 -14.13 -19.00 3.68
N ASP A 103 -14.14 -19.65 4.85
CA ASP A 103 -13.38 -19.23 6.03
C ASP A 103 -11.88 -19.11 5.70
N ARG A 104 -11.38 -19.92 4.79
CA ARG A 104 -10.00 -19.86 4.33
C ARG A 104 -9.73 -18.60 3.51
N ASP A 105 -10.63 -18.20 2.62
CA ASP A 105 -10.48 -16.95 1.86
C ASP A 105 -10.41 -15.74 2.80
N TRP A 106 -11.24 -15.71 3.86
CA TRP A 106 -11.18 -14.68 4.90
C TRP A 106 -9.83 -14.65 5.62
N THR A 107 -9.35 -15.82 6.07
CA THR A 107 -8.09 -15.92 6.80
C THR A 107 -6.88 -15.61 5.94
N ASP A 108 -6.80 -16.14 4.72
CA ASP A 108 -5.67 -15.93 3.82
C ASP A 108 -5.56 -14.44 3.44
N MET A 109 -6.71 -13.78 3.18
CA MET A 109 -6.73 -12.36 2.87
C MET A 109 -6.34 -11.51 4.08
N PHE A 110 -6.81 -11.85 5.28
CA PHE A 110 -6.42 -11.17 6.51
C PHE A 110 -4.92 -11.32 6.82
N GLU A 111 -4.37 -12.52 6.64
CA GLU A 111 -2.94 -12.78 6.85
C GLU A 111 -2.06 -11.92 5.95
N LEU A 112 -2.38 -11.82 4.66
CA LEU A 112 -1.57 -11.00 3.75
C LEU A 112 -1.86 -9.51 3.91
N ASN A 113 -3.12 -9.09 3.86
CA ASN A 113 -3.46 -7.66 3.80
C ASN A 113 -3.29 -6.95 5.15
N VAL A 114 -3.50 -7.64 6.26
CA VAL A 114 -3.49 -7.02 7.61
C VAL A 114 -2.27 -7.44 8.40
N MET A 115 -2.08 -8.76 8.60
CA MET A 115 -1.03 -9.26 9.50
C MET A 115 0.38 -8.99 8.99
N SER A 116 0.59 -8.87 7.68
CA SER A 116 1.86 -8.39 7.10
C SER A 116 2.27 -7.04 7.68
N GLY A 117 1.37 -6.06 7.63
CA GLY A 117 1.60 -4.72 8.15
C GLY A 117 1.73 -4.68 9.68
N VAL A 118 0.91 -5.46 10.39
CA VAL A 118 1.00 -5.59 11.86
C VAL A 118 2.36 -6.12 12.29
N ARG A 119 2.86 -7.18 11.65
CA ARG A 119 4.15 -7.80 11.99
C ARG A 119 5.32 -6.84 11.75
N LEU A 120 5.35 -6.18 10.61
CA LEU A 120 6.42 -5.23 10.27
C LEU A 120 6.35 -3.98 11.15
N THR A 121 5.17 -3.40 11.33
CA THR A 121 5.02 -2.21 12.16
C THR A 121 5.41 -2.51 13.61
N ARG A 122 4.97 -3.63 14.19
CA ARG A 122 5.35 -4.05 15.55
C ARG A 122 6.87 -4.15 15.72
N ALA A 123 7.60 -4.63 14.73
CA ALA A 123 9.05 -4.80 14.81
C ALA A 123 9.83 -3.49 14.66
N LEU A 124 9.27 -2.49 13.96
CA LEU A 124 9.99 -1.27 13.59
C LEU A 124 9.58 -0.05 14.42
N PHE A 125 8.39 -0.09 15.02
CA PHE A 125 7.73 1.07 15.62
C PHE A 125 8.48 1.63 16.83
N ASP A 126 8.89 0.78 17.78
CA ASP A 126 9.63 1.22 18.99
C ASP A 126 10.93 1.91 18.61
N GLY A 127 11.65 1.42 17.60
CA GLY A 127 12.86 2.08 17.10
C GLY A 127 12.57 3.46 16.50
N MET A 128 11.43 3.66 15.84
CA MET A 128 11.00 4.97 15.36
C MET A 128 10.70 5.92 16.53
N LEU A 129 9.97 5.45 17.54
CA LEU A 129 9.67 6.24 18.76
C LEU A 129 10.94 6.67 19.48
N GLN A 130 11.89 5.75 19.69
CA GLN A 130 13.17 6.04 20.35
C GLN A 130 14.00 7.09 19.61
N ARG A 131 14.00 7.07 18.27
CA ARG A 131 14.67 8.08 17.44
C ARG A 131 13.87 9.36 17.29
N ASN A 132 12.67 9.42 17.85
CA ASN A 132 11.73 10.54 17.72
C ASN A 132 11.45 10.94 16.27
N TRP A 133 11.48 9.97 15.33
CA TRP A 133 11.19 10.18 13.92
C TRP A 133 10.76 8.86 13.26
N GLY A 134 9.67 8.90 12.55
CA GLY A 134 9.17 7.77 11.77
C GLY A 134 7.93 8.13 10.97
N ARG A 135 7.72 7.40 9.86
CA ARG A 135 6.53 7.49 9.02
C ARG A 135 6.01 6.10 8.75
N VAL A 136 4.79 5.83 9.18
CA VAL A 136 4.10 4.58 8.87
C VAL A 136 2.87 4.90 8.04
N VAL A 137 2.76 4.32 6.86
CA VAL A 137 1.63 4.51 5.95
C VAL A 137 1.04 3.16 5.59
N PHE A 138 -0.27 3.01 5.79
CA PHE A 138 -1.02 1.85 5.31
C PHE A 138 -1.75 2.21 4.01
N ILE A 139 -1.54 1.43 2.97
CA ILE A 139 -2.27 1.59 1.70
C ILE A 139 -3.58 0.81 1.81
N ALA A 140 -4.60 1.55 2.19
CA ALA A 140 -5.96 1.08 2.29
C ALA A 140 -6.67 1.21 0.92
N SER A 141 -7.99 1.33 0.92
CA SER A 141 -8.80 1.46 -0.30
C SER A 141 -10.05 2.30 0.01
N GLU A 142 -10.66 2.87 -1.01
CA GLU A 142 -12.01 3.43 -0.93
C GLU A 142 -13.02 2.41 -0.40
N GLN A 143 -12.73 1.10 -0.57
CA GLN A 143 -13.54 -0.01 -0.01
C GLN A 143 -13.59 0.00 1.52
N SER A 144 -12.67 0.70 2.19
CA SER A 144 -12.75 0.91 3.65
C SER A 144 -13.96 1.76 4.07
N ALA A 145 -14.42 2.65 3.19
CA ALA A 145 -15.53 3.58 3.44
C ALA A 145 -16.76 3.29 2.55
N LYS A 146 -16.61 2.50 1.48
CA LYS A 146 -17.64 2.13 0.52
C LYS A 146 -17.52 0.63 0.19
N PRO A 147 -17.85 -0.27 1.13
CA PRO A 147 -17.71 -1.71 0.90
C PRO A 147 -18.58 -2.20 -0.27
N ASN A 148 -17.97 -2.94 -1.19
CA ASN A 148 -18.68 -3.64 -2.25
C ASN A 148 -19.13 -5.01 -1.71
N PRO A 149 -20.41 -5.42 -1.86
CA PRO A 149 -20.91 -6.72 -1.39
C PRO A 149 -20.14 -7.91 -1.96
N ASP A 150 -19.62 -7.81 -3.19
CA ASP A 150 -18.82 -8.88 -3.82
C ASP A 150 -17.32 -8.83 -3.46
N MET A 151 -16.93 -7.97 -2.51
CA MET A 151 -15.56 -7.80 -2.05
C MET A 151 -15.48 -7.66 -0.52
N LEU A 152 -16.42 -8.23 0.24
CA LEU A 152 -16.55 -7.97 1.67
C LEU A 152 -15.31 -8.36 2.48
N HIS A 153 -14.70 -9.53 2.18
CA HIS A 153 -13.47 -9.97 2.83
C HIS A 153 -12.29 -9.02 2.55
N TYR A 154 -12.21 -8.46 1.32
CA TYR A 154 -11.24 -7.41 1.01
C TYR A 154 -11.54 -6.09 1.74
N ALA A 155 -12.78 -5.61 1.64
CA ALA A 155 -13.20 -4.35 2.28
C ALA A 155 -12.95 -4.38 3.80
N MET A 156 -13.24 -5.49 4.47
CA MET A 156 -12.95 -5.72 5.88
C MET A 156 -11.45 -5.54 6.18
N THR A 157 -10.56 -6.13 5.36
CA THR A 157 -9.12 -5.99 5.60
C THR A 157 -8.64 -4.56 5.42
N LYS A 158 -9.21 -3.81 4.47
CA LYS A 158 -8.88 -2.41 4.23
C LYS A 158 -9.39 -1.49 5.34
N THR A 159 -10.58 -1.78 5.88
CA THR A 159 -11.11 -1.10 7.08
C THR A 159 -10.26 -1.40 8.32
N ALA A 160 -9.82 -2.64 8.49
CA ALA A 160 -8.92 -3.02 9.57
C ALA A 160 -7.60 -2.24 9.53
N GLN A 161 -7.00 -2.03 8.33
CA GLN A 161 -5.79 -1.23 8.16
C GLN A 161 -5.99 0.23 8.61
N VAL A 162 -7.15 0.85 8.30
CA VAL A 162 -7.49 2.21 8.76
C VAL A 162 -7.59 2.27 10.28
N SER A 163 -8.29 1.30 10.88
CA SER A 163 -8.44 1.20 12.34
C SER A 163 -7.09 1.02 13.04
N ILE A 164 -6.23 0.14 12.52
CA ILE A 164 -4.88 -0.10 13.06
C ILE A 164 -4.03 1.17 12.96
N ALA A 165 -4.03 1.85 11.81
CA ALA A 165 -3.29 3.09 11.63
C ALA A 165 -3.74 4.17 12.63
N ARG A 166 -5.05 4.34 12.80
CA ARG A 166 -5.61 5.30 13.75
C ARG A 166 -5.24 4.96 15.20
N GLY A 167 -5.36 3.69 15.58
CA GLY A 167 -5.00 3.24 16.93
C GLY A 167 -3.50 3.40 17.24
N LEU A 168 -2.63 3.07 16.29
CA LEU A 168 -1.18 3.25 16.47
C LEU A 168 -0.77 4.72 16.57
N ALA A 169 -1.48 5.63 15.89
CA ALA A 169 -1.22 7.06 16.00
C ALA A 169 -1.39 7.59 17.44
N GLU A 170 -2.29 7.02 18.24
CA GLU A 170 -2.41 7.40 19.67
C GLU A 170 -1.13 7.12 20.45
N ALA A 171 -0.41 6.06 20.11
CA ALA A 171 0.85 5.71 20.77
C ALA A 171 2.03 6.64 20.38
N THR A 172 1.84 7.51 19.37
CA THR A 172 2.88 8.47 18.95
C THR A 172 2.80 9.83 19.64
N ARG A 173 1.90 9.99 20.61
CA ARG A 173 1.67 11.28 21.29
C ARG A 173 2.97 11.89 21.82
N GLY A 174 3.25 13.17 21.45
CA GLY A 174 4.42 13.89 21.89
C GLY A 174 5.72 13.51 21.17
N THR A 175 5.64 12.72 20.09
CA THR A 175 6.80 12.32 19.29
C THR A 175 6.76 12.90 17.88
N GLY A 176 7.86 12.77 17.15
CA GLY A 176 7.96 13.10 15.73
C GLY A 176 7.51 11.98 14.77
N VAL A 177 6.89 10.90 15.29
CA VAL A 177 6.39 9.77 14.50
C VAL A 177 4.96 10.01 14.08
N THR A 178 4.61 9.67 12.82
CA THR A 178 3.22 9.71 12.35
C THR A 178 2.81 8.38 11.75
N VAL A 179 1.54 8.01 11.95
CA VAL A 179 0.91 6.82 11.37
C VAL A 179 -0.37 7.22 10.67
N ASN A 180 -0.46 6.97 9.37
CA ASN A 180 -1.60 7.35 8.55
C ASN A 180 -2.04 6.20 7.63
N SER A 181 -3.23 6.28 7.10
CA SER A 181 -3.71 5.44 6.02
C SER A 181 -4.07 6.26 4.78
N VAL A 182 -3.91 5.66 3.60
CA VAL A 182 -4.29 6.26 2.32
C VAL A 182 -5.34 5.37 1.68
N LEU A 183 -6.55 5.92 1.47
CA LEU A 183 -7.66 5.26 0.80
C LEU A 183 -7.55 5.55 -0.70
N VAL A 184 -7.09 4.55 -1.46
CA VAL A 184 -6.79 4.74 -2.88
C VAL A 184 -8.01 4.51 -3.77
N ALA A 185 -8.05 5.25 -4.88
CA ALA A 185 -8.99 5.08 -5.98
C ALA A 185 -8.81 3.73 -6.68
N PRO A 186 -9.78 3.33 -7.52
CA PRO A 186 -9.53 2.38 -8.58
C PRO A 186 -8.32 2.85 -9.41
N THR A 187 -7.22 2.10 -9.31
CA THR A 187 -5.93 2.47 -9.89
C THR A 187 -5.55 1.47 -10.97
N TRP A 188 -5.23 1.98 -12.17
CA TRP A 188 -4.80 1.09 -13.26
C TRP A 188 -3.41 0.53 -12.97
N SER A 189 -3.32 -0.78 -12.90
CA SER A 189 -2.07 -1.48 -12.64
C SER A 189 -2.03 -2.82 -13.35
N ALA A 190 -0.85 -3.40 -13.52
CA ALA A 190 -0.70 -4.74 -14.09
C ALA A 190 -1.53 -5.81 -13.35
N GLY A 191 -1.74 -5.65 -12.04
CA GLY A 191 -2.61 -6.52 -11.26
C GLY A 191 -4.08 -6.40 -11.63
N VAL A 192 -4.57 -5.17 -11.84
CA VAL A 192 -5.94 -4.91 -12.31
C VAL A 192 -6.13 -5.40 -13.73
N GLU A 193 -5.18 -5.13 -14.63
CA GLU A 193 -5.21 -5.62 -16.01
C GLU A 193 -5.27 -7.15 -16.06
N THR A 194 -4.43 -7.82 -15.27
CA THR A 194 -4.44 -9.29 -15.15
C THR A 194 -5.78 -9.80 -14.63
N PHE A 195 -6.36 -9.13 -13.64
CA PHE A 195 -7.67 -9.49 -13.09
C PHE A 195 -8.77 -9.34 -14.13
N LEU A 196 -8.85 -8.19 -14.82
CA LEU A 196 -9.83 -7.97 -15.89
C LEU A 196 -9.65 -8.94 -17.06
N GLY A 197 -8.40 -9.31 -17.37
CA GLY A 197 -8.08 -10.33 -18.39
C GLY A 197 -8.58 -11.74 -18.04
N LYS A 198 -8.73 -12.05 -16.75
CA LYS A 198 -9.29 -13.33 -16.30
C LYS A 198 -10.83 -13.37 -16.39
N ILE A 199 -11.49 -12.30 -15.94
CA ILE A 199 -12.96 -12.26 -15.87
C ILE A 199 -13.61 -11.78 -17.16
N GLY A 200 -12.88 -11.07 -18.03
CA GLY A 200 -13.39 -10.55 -19.29
C GLY A 200 -13.96 -11.62 -20.23
N PRO A 201 -13.26 -12.74 -20.49
CA PRO A 201 -13.77 -13.83 -21.33
C PRO A 201 -15.09 -14.43 -20.82
N GLU A 202 -15.28 -14.54 -19.51
CA GLU A 202 -16.52 -15.04 -18.90
C GLU A 202 -17.71 -14.11 -19.15
N GLN A 203 -17.45 -12.82 -19.36
CA GLN A 203 -18.42 -11.77 -19.66
C GLN A 203 -18.51 -11.43 -21.14
N GLY A 204 -17.75 -12.12 -22.02
CA GLY A 204 -17.68 -11.83 -23.44
C GLY A 204 -17.08 -10.44 -23.75
N LYS A 205 -16.22 -9.91 -22.88
CA LYS A 205 -15.64 -8.56 -22.98
C LYS A 205 -14.12 -8.60 -23.03
N THR A 206 -13.55 -7.68 -23.77
CA THR A 206 -12.11 -7.37 -23.74
C THR A 206 -11.74 -6.61 -22.46
N VAL A 207 -10.46 -6.59 -22.11
CA VAL A 207 -9.93 -5.79 -20.99
C VAL A 207 -10.26 -4.30 -21.17
N GLU A 208 -10.15 -3.77 -22.39
CA GLU A 208 -10.42 -2.36 -22.68
C GLU A 208 -11.90 -2.01 -22.54
N GLU A 209 -12.80 -2.89 -22.99
CA GLU A 209 -14.24 -2.71 -22.79
C GLU A 209 -14.60 -2.71 -21.30
N MET A 210 -14.02 -3.62 -20.51
CA MET A 210 -14.22 -3.66 -19.06
C MET A 210 -13.61 -2.44 -18.36
N ARG A 211 -12.44 -2.00 -18.79
CA ARG A 211 -11.77 -0.81 -18.29
C ARG A 211 -12.63 0.44 -18.45
N THR A 212 -13.23 0.60 -19.62
CA THR A 212 -14.10 1.74 -19.94
C THR A 212 -15.43 1.65 -19.22
N ALA A 213 -16.09 0.47 -19.25
CA ALA A 213 -17.39 0.26 -18.64
C ALA A 213 -17.38 0.33 -17.09
N TYR A 214 -16.22 0.27 -16.46
CA TYR A 214 -16.11 0.33 -15.00
C TYR A 214 -16.78 1.59 -14.41
N PHE A 215 -16.65 2.73 -15.08
CA PHE A 215 -17.19 4.01 -14.61
C PHE A 215 -18.69 4.20 -14.92
N ASP A 216 -19.28 3.35 -15.76
CA ASP A 216 -20.73 3.28 -15.92
C ASP A 216 -21.39 2.42 -14.82
N GLY A 217 -20.61 1.58 -14.17
CA GLY A 217 -21.04 0.62 -13.15
C GLY A 217 -20.44 0.89 -11.74
N PRO A 218 -19.51 0.04 -11.27
CA PRO A 218 -18.97 0.13 -9.90
C PRO A 218 -18.30 1.46 -9.59
N GLY A 219 -17.66 2.08 -10.59
CA GLY A 219 -16.94 3.35 -10.49
C GLY A 219 -17.78 4.60 -10.76
N ARG A 220 -19.09 4.46 -11.02
CA ARG A 220 -19.96 5.57 -11.47
C ARG A 220 -19.98 6.80 -10.56
N THR A 221 -19.66 6.64 -9.29
CA THR A 221 -19.63 7.74 -8.32
C THR A 221 -18.31 8.50 -8.29
N SER A 222 -17.29 8.03 -8.99
CA SER A 222 -16.01 8.71 -9.07
C SER A 222 -16.17 10.07 -9.79
N LEU A 223 -15.63 11.13 -9.21
CA LEU A 223 -15.55 12.42 -9.88
C LEU A 223 -14.46 12.47 -10.93
N LEU A 224 -13.45 11.61 -10.77
CA LEU A 224 -12.32 11.50 -11.71
C LEU A 224 -12.73 10.87 -13.06
N GLN A 225 -13.74 9.97 -13.06
CA GLN A 225 -14.28 9.26 -14.24
C GLN A 225 -13.21 8.58 -15.11
N ARG A 226 -12.10 8.19 -14.49
CA ARG A 226 -11.03 7.37 -15.06
C ARG A 226 -10.29 6.63 -13.94
N TRP A 227 -9.54 5.63 -14.33
CA TRP A 227 -8.60 4.99 -13.41
C TRP A 227 -7.52 6.00 -13.01
N ALA A 228 -7.19 6.02 -11.72
CA ALA A 228 -6.00 6.72 -11.26
C ALA A 228 -4.73 6.00 -11.75
N THR A 229 -3.62 6.72 -11.85
CA THR A 229 -2.32 6.10 -12.10
C THR A 229 -1.62 5.76 -10.77
N PRO A 230 -0.71 4.78 -10.75
CA PRO A 230 0.10 4.51 -9.57
C PRO A 230 0.89 5.73 -9.08
N GLU A 231 1.31 6.61 -9.99
CA GLU A 231 2.08 7.82 -9.69
C GLU A 231 1.23 8.87 -8.98
N GLU A 232 -0.06 9.00 -9.32
CA GLU A 232 -1.00 9.90 -8.61
C GLU A 232 -1.17 9.47 -7.14
N ILE A 233 -1.18 8.16 -6.89
CA ILE A 233 -1.22 7.63 -5.52
C ILE A 233 0.13 7.83 -4.81
N ALA A 234 1.23 7.53 -5.51
CA ALA A 234 2.58 7.66 -4.96
C ALA A 234 2.88 9.09 -4.52
N ALA A 235 2.46 10.10 -5.25
CA ALA A 235 2.65 11.51 -4.91
C ALA A 235 2.11 11.85 -3.51
N GLN A 236 0.89 11.42 -3.18
CA GLN A 236 0.30 11.63 -1.86
C GLN A 236 1.02 10.83 -0.77
N VAL A 237 1.38 9.57 -1.05
CA VAL A 237 2.08 8.71 -0.08
C VAL A 237 3.44 9.30 0.28
N VAL A 238 4.23 9.73 -0.72
CA VAL A 238 5.54 10.34 -0.50
C VAL A 238 5.41 11.67 0.24
N PHE A 239 4.39 12.47 -0.08
CA PHE A 239 4.10 13.70 0.66
C PHE A 239 3.81 13.40 2.15
N LEU A 240 3.02 12.35 2.46
CA LEU A 240 2.76 11.93 3.84
C LEU A 240 4.03 11.43 4.57
N CYS A 241 5.00 10.92 3.83
CA CYS A 241 6.30 10.51 4.41
C CYS A 241 7.22 11.69 4.71
N SER A 242 6.91 12.90 4.24
CA SER A 242 7.77 14.07 4.34
C SER A 242 7.80 14.70 5.75
N VAL A 243 8.75 15.60 5.96
CA VAL A 243 8.77 16.45 7.15
C VAL A 243 7.68 17.53 7.10
N ARG A 244 7.10 17.80 5.93
CA ARG A 244 6.08 18.84 5.72
C ARG A 244 4.71 18.46 6.26
N THR A 245 4.47 17.17 6.47
CA THR A 245 3.19 16.63 6.95
C THR A 245 3.24 16.19 8.42
N ALA A 246 4.15 16.74 9.22
CA ALA A 246 4.29 16.37 10.63
C ALA A 246 2.99 16.57 11.47
N ALA A 247 2.09 17.45 11.02
CA ALA A 247 0.79 17.68 11.66
C ALA A 247 -0.29 16.68 11.19
N VAL A 248 -0.02 15.84 10.19
CA VAL A 248 -0.97 14.81 9.69
C VAL A 248 -0.65 13.50 10.39
N ASN A 249 -1.45 13.13 11.39
CA ASN A 249 -1.25 11.92 12.17
C ASN A 249 -2.59 11.29 12.54
N GLY A 250 -2.72 9.97 12.36
CA GLY A 250 -3.96 9.24 12.56
C GLY A 250 -5.03 9.50 11.50
N ALA A 251 -4.66 10.10 10.37
CA ALA A 251 -5.59 10.44 9.31
C ALA A 251 -5.82 9.29 8.33
N ALA A 252 -7.05 9.21 7.82
CA ALA A 252 -7.43 8.41 6.67
C ALA A 252 -7.50 9.34 5.45
N GLN A 253 -6.38 9.48 4.73
CA GLN A 253 -6.28 10.39 3.60
C GLN A 253 -6.89 9.76 2.35
N ARG A 254 -7.87 10.41 1.73
CA ARG A 254 -8.49 9.93 0.51
C ARG A 254 -7.72 10.42 -0.72
N VAL A 255 -7.33 9.46 -1.55
CA VAL A 255 -6.83 9.66 -2.92
C VAL A 255 -7.69 8.78 -3.82
N ASP A 256 -9.00 9.00 -3.73
CA ASP A 256 -10.03 8.10 -4.21
C ASP A 256 -10.78 8.61 -5.45
N GLY A 257 -10.31 9.72 -6.04
CA GLY A 257 -10.97 10.34 -7.19
C GLY A 257 -12.41 10.81 -6.91
N GLY A 258 -12.75 11.00 -5.63
CA GLY A 258 -14.10 11.40 -5.21
C GLY A 258 -15.15 10.31 -5.33
N ILE A 259 -14.75 9.03 -5.37
CA ILE A 259 -15.69 7.89 -5.49
C ILE A 259 -16.50 7.67 -4.21
N VAL A 260 -15.95 8.02 -3.05
CA VAL A 260 -16.63 7.97 -1.75
C VAL A 260 -17.42 9.25 -1.53
N ARG A 261 -18.74 9.13 -1.41
CA ARG A 261 -19.67 10.25 -1.19
C ARG A 261 -19.85 10.55 0.29
N ALA A 262 -18.78 10.83 0.99
CA ALA A 262 -18.80 11.21 2.40
C ALA A 262 -17.97 12.47 2.61
N LEU A 263 -18.32 13.26 3.64
CA LEU A 263 -17.55 14.45 4.01
C LEU A 263 -16.24 14.07 4.70
N PHE A 264 -16.23 12.94 5.44
CA PHE A 264 -15.10 12.43 6.21
C PHE A 264 -14.74 11.02 5.78
#